data_c7e258cdf419b1379a30c2fbd6c4d89f
#
_entry.id   c7e258cdf419b1379a30c2fbd6c4d89f
#
_cell.length_a   1.000
_cell.length_b   1.000
_cell.length_c   1.000
_cell.angle_alpha   90.00
_cell.angle_beta   90.00
_cell.angle_gamma   90.00
#
_symmetry.space_group_name_H-M   'P 1'
#
loop_
_entity.id
_entity.type
_entity.pdbx_description
1 polymer ?
#
loop_
_entity_poly.entity_id
_entity_poly.type
_entity_poly.pdbx_seq_one_letter_code
_entity_poly.pdbx_strand_id
1 'polypeptide(L)'
;MAAIKVHGSPLSTNTLRVLATVYEKELDHEFVLVDMSIGEHKKEHFLSTHNPFGQVPAFEDGDLKLFESRAITRYIACEYADKGTQLIYQDSKKMAITSVWMEVEGQQYEQIAAKLAWELVYKPLLLGMSADKAIVEENEPKLAKVLDIYESRLAQSKYLGGDCFTLADLHHLPTLHYLFGTQVKKLFDSRPHVSAWIADITARPAWLKALALQSQE
;
A
#
# COMPACT_ATOMS: atom_id res chain seq x y z
N MET A 1 9.74 -20.43 -16.47
CA MET A 1 8.47 -19.72 -16.18
C MET A 1 8.62 -18.33 -16.76
N ALA A 2 7.59 -17.74 -17.34
CA ALA A 2 7.64 -16.35 -17.77
C ALA A 2 7.90 -15.48 -16.52
N ALA A 3 8.71 -14.41 -16.66
CA ALA A 3 9.02 -13.54 -15.54
C ALA A 3 7.77 -12.75 -15.13
N ILE A 4 7.54 -12.62 -13.83
CA ILE A 4 6.54 -11.70 -13.28
C ILE A 4 6.87 -10.27 -13.74
N LYS A 5 5.85 -9.51 -14.17
CA LYS A 5 6.01 -8.09 -14.51
C LYS A 5 5.10 -7.21 -13.67
N VAL A 6 5.65 -6.10 -13.20
CA VAL A 6 4.89 -5.06 -12.51
C VAL A 6 5.01 -3.78 -13.31
N HIS A 7 3.91 -3.36 -13.94
CA HIS A 7 3.82 -2.11 -14.69
C HIS A 7 3.34 -1.00 -13.77
N GLY A 8 4.12 0.06 -13.61
CA GLY A 8 3.75 1.10 -12.68
C GLY A 8 4.70 2.28 -12.59
N SER A 9 4.46 3.15 -11.62
CA SER A 9 5.32 4.27 -11.27
C SER A 9 5.78 4.14 -9.82
N PRO A 10 7.06 4.37 -9.51
CA PRO A 10 7.57 4.32 -8.13
C PRO A 10 6.94 5.37 -7.21
N LEU A 11 6.33 6.43 -7.75
CA LEU A 11 5.60 7.44 -6.97
C LEU A 11 4.18 7.00 -6.60
N SER A 12 3.66 5.93 -7.22
CA SER A 12 2.30 5.43 -6.93
C SER A 12 2.26 4.56 -5.68
N THR A 13 1.44 4.94 -4.69
CA THR A 13 1.17 4.11 -3.50
C THR A 13 0.73 2.70 -3.86
N ASN A 14 -0.12 2.57 -4.89
CA ASN A 14 -0.62 1.27 -5.34
C ASN A 14 0.47 0.41 -5.98
N THR A 15 1.39 1.01 -6.74
CA THR A 15 2.57 0.31 -7.30
C THR A 15 3.50 -0.14 -6.18
N LEU A 16 3.80 0.73 -5.22
CA LEU A 16 4.65 0.39 -4.08
C LEU A 16 4.06 -0.75 -3.24
N ARG A 17 2.73 -0.83 -3.09
CA ARG A 17 2.05 -1.93 -2.40
C ARG A 17 2.34 -3.27 -3.07
N VAL A 18 2.26 -3.33 -4.39
CA VAL A 18 2.56 -4.56 -5.15
C VAL A 18 4.04 -4.90 -5.07
N LEU A 19 4.93 -3.93 -5.27
CA LEU A 19 6.39 -4.15 -5.20
C LEU A 19 6.83 -4.62 -3.81
N ALA A 20 6.30 -4.03 -2.73
CA ALA A 20 6.57 -4.50 -1.38
C ALA A 20 6.15 -5.96 -1.19
N THR A 21 5.01 -6.36 -1.76
CA THR A 21 4.54 -7.76 -1.72
C THR A 21 5.46 -8.69 -2.50
N VAL A 22 5.87 -8.30 -3.70
CA VAL A 22 6.82 -9.06 -4.53
C VAL A 22 8.14 -9.26 -3.80
N TYR A 23 8.66 -8.21 -3.14
CA TYR A 23 9.89 -8.29 -2.36
C TYR A 23 9.74 -9.11 -1.07
N GLU A 24 8.61 -9.03 -0.37
CA GLU A 24 8.33 -9.88 0.79
C GLU A 24 8.25 -11.37 0.41
N LYS A 25 7.82 -11.66 -0.80
CA LYS A 25 7.77 -13.02 -1.35
C LYS A 25 9.07 -13.46 -2.05
N GLU A 26 10.10 -12.59 -2.07
CA GLU A 26 11.40 -12.87 -2.68
C GLU A 26 11.29 -13.34 -4.14
N LEU A 27 10.37 -12.73 -4.90
CA LEU A 27 10.09 -13.10 -6.29
C LEU A 27 10.97 -12.34 -7.27
N ASP A 28 11.53 -13.07 -8.23
CA ASP A 28 12.15 -12.48 -9.41
C ASP A 28 11.08 -11.82 -10.28
N HIS A 29 11.31 -10.58 -10.67
CA HIS A 29 10.35 -9.80 -11.46
C HIS A 29 11.04 -8.76 -12.31
N GLU A 30 10.35 -8.31 -13.33
CA GLU A 30 10.66 -7.13 -14.15
C GLU A 30 9.77 -5.97 -13.69
N PHE A 31 10.36 -4.85 -13.33
CA PHE A 31 9.62 -3.61 -13.14
C PHE A 31 9.58 -2.85 -14.46
N VAL A 32 8.37 -2.60 -14.98
CA VAL A 32 8.14 -1.87 -16.22
C VAL A 32 7.61 -0.49 -15.86
N LEU A 33 8.45 0.52 -16.04
CA LEU A 33 8.07 1.90 -15.77
C LEU A 33 6.93 2.34 -16.71
N VAL A 34 5.88 2.91 -16.14
CA VAL A 34 4.80 3.59 -16.86
C VAL A 34 4.91 5.09 -16.61
N ASP A 35 5.22 5.83 -17.68
CA ASP A 35 5.41 7.28 -17.57
C ASP A 35 4.05 7.99 -17.39
N MET A 36 3.78 8.34 -16.12
CA MET A 36 2.56 9.04 -15.74
C MET A 36 2.54 10.50 -16.23
N SER A 37 3.72 11.11 -16.44
CA SER A 37 3.83 12.53 -16.82
C SER A 37 3.31 12.80 -18.23
N ILE A 38 3.51 11.84 -19.14
CA ILE A 38 2.98 11.89 -20.53
C ILE A 38 1.63 11.16 -20.69
N GLY A 39 1.03 10.75 -19.60
CA GLY A 39 -0.26 10.08 -19.60
C GLY A 39 -0.24 8.67 -20.23
N GLU A 40 0.90 7.94 -20.18
CA GLU A 40 1.04 6.62 -20.81
C GLU A 40 -0.04 5.64 -20.36
N HIS A 41 -0.39 5.66 -19.06
CA HIS A 41 -1.46 4.86 -18.48
C HIS A 41 -2.87 5.17 -19.04
N LYS A 42 -3.04 6.26 -19.77
CA LYS A 42 -4.30 6.67 -20.42
C LYS A 42 -4.33 6.38 -21.93
N LYS A 43 -3.23 5.90 -22.50
CA LYS A 43 -3.16 5.56 -23.93
C LYS A 43 -3.90 4.26 -24.22
N GLU A 44 -4.46 4.16 -25.42
CA GLU A 44 -5.27 3.01 -25.89
C GLU A 44 -4.58 1.66 -25.63
N HIS A 45 -3.27 1.59 -25.89
CA HIS A 45 -2.51 0.37 -25.68
C HIS A 45 -2.58 -0.10 -24.21
N PHE A 46 -2.35 0.82 -23.25
CA PHE A 46 -2.40 0.47 -21.82
C PHE A 46 -3.81 0.11 -21.37
N LEU A 47 -4.80 0.86 -21.84
CA LEU A 47 -6.22 0.64 -21.52
C LEU A 47 -6.71 -0.73 -22.01
N SER A 48 -6.34 -1.13 -23.21
CA SER A 48 -6.81 -2.38 -23.81
C SER A 48 -6.05 -3.62 -23.34
N THR A 49 -4.79 -3.47 -22.89
CA THR A 49 -3.92 -4.63 -22.60
C THR A 49 -3.60 -4.84 -21.13
N HIS A 50 -3.71 -3.78 -20.29
CA HIS A 50 -3.24 -3.81 -18.91
C HIS A 50 -4.34 -3.45 -17.91
N ASN A 51 -4.91 -2.23 -17.99
CA ASN A 51 -5.93 -1.77 -17.05
C ASN A 51 -6.94 -0.86 -17.73
N PRO A 52 -8.20 -1.28 -17.92
CA PRO A 52 -9.22 -0.50 -18.62
C PRO A 52 -9.60 0.81 -17.92
N PHE A 53 -9.27 0.97 -16.61
CA PHE A 53 -9.46 2.24 -15.89
C PHE A 53 -8.29 3.21 -16.07
N GLY A 54 -7.21 2.78 -16.75
CA GLY A 54 -6.02 3.60 -16.95
C GLY A 54 -5.39 4.03 -15.63
N GLN A 55 -5.16 3.06 -14.77
CA GLN A 55 -4.50 3.25 -13.47
C GLN A 55 -3.35 2.26 -13.33
N VAL A 56 -2.36 2.61 -12.53
CA VAL A 56 -1.25 1.74 -12.15
C VAL A 56 -1.43 1.26 -10.71
N PRO A 57 -0.92 0.06 -10.38
CA PRO A 57 -0.18 -0.87 -11.22
C PRO A 57 -1.05 -1.75 -12.11
N ALA A 58 -0.41 -2.36 -13.12
CA ALA A 58 -0.86 -3.60 -13.72
C ALA A 58 0.19 -4.69 -13.47
N PHE A 59 -0.22 -5.95 -13.50
CA PHE A 59 0.60 -7.09 -13.13
C PHE A 59 0.43 -8.22 -14.14
N GLU A 60 1.54 -8.89 -14.48
CA GLU A 60 1.54 -10.07 -15.34
C GLU A 60 2.27 -11.23 -14.66
N ASP A 61 1.71 -12.42 -14.78
CA ASP A 61 2.32 -13.68 -14.37
C ASP A 61 1.99 -14.74 -15.42
N GLY A 62 2.92 -14.96 -16.34
CA GLY A 62 2.67 -15.75 -17.54
C GLY A 62 1.59 -15.11 -18.43
N ASP A 63 0.50 -15.81 -18.62
CA ASP A 63 -0.68 -15.35 -19.38
C ASP A 63 -1.72 -14.61 -18.52
N LEU A 64 -1.59 -14.70 -17.19
CA LEU A 64 -2.45 -13.98 -16.26
C LEU A 64 -2.11 -12.50 -16.23
N LYS A 65 -3.14 -11.66 -16.40
CA LYS A 65 -3.03 -10.20 -16.25
C LYS A 65 -4.00 -9.71 -15.19
N LEU A 66 -3.51 -8.91 -14.26
CA LEU A 66 -4.30 -8.35 -13.17
C LEU A 66 -4.11 -6.84 -13.05
N PHE A 67 -5.14 -6.20 -12.57
CA PHE A 67 -5.13 -4.83 -12.05
C PHE A 67 -5.82 -4.82 -10.68
N GLU A 68 -5.90 -3.69 -9.99
CA GLU A 68 -6.27 -3.54 -8.58
C GLU A 68 -5.17 -4.08 -7.63
N SER A 69 -4.40 -3.16 -7.06
CA SER A 69 -3.22 -3.51 -6.26
C SER A 69 -3.52 -4.49 -5.12
N ARG A 70 -4.68 -4.37 -4.45
CA ARG A 70 -5.07 -5.28 -3.37
C ARG A 70 -5.46 -6.67 -3.87
N ALA A 71 -6.02 -6.77 -5.07
CA ALA A 71 -6.26 -8.07 -5.71
C ALA A 71 -4.95 -8.73 -6.13
N ILE A 72 -4.04 -7.98 -6.72
CA ILE A 72 -2.70 -8.44 -7.10
C ILE A 72 -1.94 -8.97 -5.87
N THR A 73 -1.90 -8.23 -4.78
CA THR A 73 -1.19 -8.67 -3.56
C THR A 73 -1.79 -9.93 -2.95
N ARG A 74 -3.12 -10.08 -2.97
CA ARG A 74 -3.81 -11.31 -2.54
C ARG A 74 -3.43 -12.50 -3.43
N TYR A 75 -3.43 -12.31 -4.75
CA TYR A 75 -2.98 -13.34 -5.69
C TYR A 75 -1.55 -13.78 -5.39
N ILE A 76 -0.61 -12.83 -5.31
CA ILE A 76 0.80 -13.12 -5.03
C ILE A 76 0.96 -13.87 -3.71
N ALA A 77 0.26 -13.46 -2.66
CA ALA A 77 0.34 -14.09 -1.34
C ALA A 77 -0.20 -15.52 -1.34
N CYS A 78 -1.21 -15.83 -2.16
CA CYS A 78 -1.79 -17.17 -2.31
C CYS A 78 -0.95 -18.05 -3.21
N GLU A 79 -0.63 -17.60 -4.43
CA GLU A 79 0.08 -18.38 -5.44
C GLU A 79 1.49 -18.75 -5.00
N TYR A 80 2.17 -17.83 -4.35
CA TYR A 80 3.52 -18.01 -3.85
C TYR A 80 3.56 -18.20 -2.32
N ALA A 81 2.58 -18.93 -1.76
CA ALA A 81 2.44 -19.13 -0.32
C ALA A 81 3.69 -19.77 0.34
N ASP A 82 4.42 -20.60 -0.41
CA ASP A 82 5.62 -21.30 -0.01
C ASP A 82 6.91 -20.47 -0.08
N LYS A 83 6.86 -19.24 -0.61
CA LYS A 83 8.03 -18.37 -0.77
C LYS A 83 8.01 -17.20 0.23
N GLY A 84 9.20 -16.75 0.63
CA GLY A 84 9.44 -15.56 1.44
C GLY A 84 8.55 -15.45 2.69
N THR A 85 8.11 -14.23 3.01
CA THR A 85 7.25 -13.96 4.15
C THR A 85 5.83 -14.52 3.93
N GLN A 86 5.29 -15.21 4.94
CA GLN A 86 3.89 -15.65 4.94
C GLN A 86 2.96 -14.44 5.17
N LEU A 87 2.33 -13.94 4.12
CA LEU A 87 1.50 -12.73 4.16
C LEU A 87 0.00 -13.01 4.40
N ILE A 88 -0.39 -14.28 4.43
CA ILE A 88 -1.76 -14.75 4.70
C ILE A 88 -1.70 -15.98 5.59
N TYR A 89 -2.78 -16.24 6.35
CA TYR A 89 -2.88 -17.46 7.13
C TYR A 89 -3.53 -18.60 6.34
N GLN A 90 -3.06 -19.83 6.57
CA GLN A 90 -3.70 -21.04 6.07
C GLN A 90 -4.93 -21.43 6.93
N ASP A 91 -4.91 -21.09 8.23
CA ASP A 91 -6.05 -21.28 9.11
C ASP A 91 -7.19 -20.32 8.72
N SER A 92 -8.37 -20.87 8.44
CA SER A 92 -9.51 -20.11 7.92
C SER A 92 -10.04 -19.05 8.89
N LYS A 93 -9.97 -19.29 10.22
CA LYS A 93 -10.42 -18.32 11.23
C LYS A 93 -9.45 -17.15 11.35
N LYS A 94 -8.13 -17.43 11.36
CA LYS A 94 -7.10 -16.39 11.34
C LYS A 94 -7.16 -15.60 10.03
N MET A 95 -7.37 -16.29 8.90
CA MET A 95 -7.53 -15.62 7.61
C MET A 95 -8.78 -14.74 7.56
N ALA A 96 -9.89 -15.16 8.18
CA ALA A 96 -11.09 -14.33 8.28
C ALA A 96 -10.83 -13.03 9.05
N ILE A 97 -10.10 -13.11 10.20
CA ILE A 97 -9.69 -11.93 10.96
C ILE A 97 -8.78 -11.02 10.12
N THR A 98 -7.79 -11.60 9.44
CA THR A 98 -6.90 -10.84 8.54
C THR A 98 -7.69 -10.15 7.44
N SER A 99 -8.67 -10.83 6.84
CA SER A 99 -9.54 -10.25 5.81
C SER A 99 -10.35 -9.06 6.33
N VAL A 100 -10.87 -9.13 7.56
CA VAL A 100 -11.54 -7.98 8.20
C VAL A 100 -10.61 -6.76 8.22
N TRP A 101 -9.36 -6.93 8.66
CA TRP A 101 -8.42 -5.81 8.76
C TRP A 101 -7.91 -5.32 7.40
N MET A 102 -7.87 -6.18 6.38
CA MET A 102 -7.63 -5.76 4.99
C MET A 102 -8.78 -4.90 4.46
N GLU A 103 -10.04 -5.25 4.77
CA GLU A 103 -11.20 -4.43 4.39
C GLU A 103 -11.28 -3.14 5.21
N VAL A 104 -10.95 -3.17 6.51
CA VAL A 104 -10.84 -1.95 7.34
C VAL A 104 -9.79 -1.00 6.76
N GLU A 105 -8.63 -1.51 6.34
CA GLU A 105 -7.63 -0.70 5.65
C GLU A 105 -8.23 -0.03 4.41
N GLY A 106 -8.81 -0.80 3.49
CA GLY A 106 -9.33 -0.27 2.23
C GLY A 106 -10.52 0.67 2.38
N GLN A 107 -11.45 0.36 3.30
CA GLN A 107 -12.72 1.06 3.40
C GLN A 107 -12.78 2.15 4.47
N GLN A 108 -11.92 2.07 5.50
CA GLN A 108 -11.93 3.04 6.60
C GLN A 108 -10.66 3.89 6.63
N TYR A 109 -9.48 3.27 6.55
CA TYR A 109 -8.21 3.98 6.62
C TYR A 109 -7.87 4.68 5.31
N GLU A 110 -7.76 3.94 4.21
CA GLU A 110 -7.27 4.46 2.92
C GLU A 110 -8.17 5.57 2.36
N GLN A 111 -9.50 5.48 2.55
CA GLN A 111 -10.44 6.50 2.10
C GLN A 111 -10.17 7.90 2.70
N ILE A 112 -9.57 7.93 3.88
CA ILE A 112 -9.23 9.15 4.61
C ILE A 112 -7.76 9.50 4.36
N ALA A 113 -6.87 8.52 4.54
CA ALA A 113 -5.43 8.70 4.45
C ALA A 113 -4.98 9.14 3.06
N ALA A 114 -5.59 8.60 1.99
CA ALA A 114 -5.28 9.00 0.61
C ALA A 114 -5.68 10.46 0.32
N LYS A 115 -6.80 10.95 0.90
CA LYS A 115 -7.18 12.37 0.76
C LYS A 115 -6.16 13.29 1.43
N LEU A 116 -5.73 12.92 2.64
CA LEU A 116 -4.69 13.66 3.35
C LEU A 116 -3.35 13.63 2.62
N ALA A 117 -2.95 12.47 2.09
CA ALA A 117 -1.74 12.35 1.27
C ALA A 117 -1.84 13.17 -0.02
N TRP A 118 -3.01 13.18 -0.67
CA TRP A 118 -3.24 14.03 -1.84
C TRP A 118 -3.05 15.51 -1.51
N GLU A 119 -3.74 16.03 -0.50
CA GLU A 119 -3.69 17.45 -0.15
C GLU A 119 -2.31 17.88 0.36
N LEU A 120 -1.71 17.07 1.23
CA LEU A 120 -0.49 17.48 1.94
C LEU A 120 0.81 17.16 1.19
N VAL A 121 0.78 16.21 0.24
CA VAL A 121 1.98 15.74 -0.47
C VAL A 121 1.85 15.86 -1.98
N TYR A 122 0.89 15.14 -2.58
CA TYR A 122 0.82 15.06 -4.05
C TYR A 122 0.43 16.38 -4.71
N LYS A 123 -0.55 17.09 -4.18
CA LYS A 123 -1.02 18.36 -4.73
C LYS A 123 0.07 19.44 -4.72
N PRO A 124 0.83 19.64 -3.63
CA PRO A 124 1.99 20.52 -3.65
C PRO A 124 3.09 20.05 -4.61
N LEU A 125 3.40 18.75 -4.60
CA LEU A 125 4.50 18.18 -5.40
C LEU A 125 4.21 18.22 -6.89
N LEU A 126 2.99 17.81 -7.31
CA LEU A 126 2.66 17.64 -8.73
C LEU A 126 2.07 18.89 -9.36
N LEU A 127 1.35 19.71 -8.59
CA LEU A 127 0.62 20.86 -9.10
C LEU A 127 1.18 22.20 -8.60
N GLY A 128 2.14 22.20 -7.67
CA GLY A 128 2.64 23.43 -7.04
C GLY A 128 1.58 24.19 -6.24
N MET A 129 0.48 23.55 -5.86
CA MET A 129 -0.67 24.13 -5.18
C MET A 129 -0.62 23.86 -3.67
N SER A 130 -1.07 24.80 -2.87
CA SER A 130 -1.22 24.59 -1.43
C SER A 130 -2.35 23.60 -1.12
N ALA A 131 -2.21 22.89 0.01
CA ALA A 131 -3.26 22.01 0.54
C ALA A 131 -4.55 22.81 0.83
N ASP A 132 -5.70 22.19 0.57
CA ASP A 132 -7.00 22.70 1.01
C ASP A 132 -7.15 22.42 2.52
N LYS A 133 -7.10 23.50 3.31
CA LYS A 133 -7.17 23.41 4.78
C LYS A 133 -8.48 22.79 5.24
N ALA A 134 -9.61 23.07 4.58
CA ALA A 134 -10.91 22.53 4.97
C ALA A 134 -10.94 21.00 4.82
N ILE A 135 -10.36 20.47 3.73
CA ILE A 135 -10.26 19.01 3.51
C ILE A 135 -9.35 18.39 4.59
N VAL A 136 -8.24 19.02 4.92
CA VAL A 136 -7.32 18.52 5.96
C VAL A 136 -8.00 18.53 7.32
N GLU A 137 -8.60 19.64 7.74
CA GLU A 137 -9.31 19.79 9.02
C GLU A 137 -10.50 18.82 9.15
N GLU A 138 -11.18 18.51 8.06
CA GLU A 138 -12.26 17.51 8.04
C GLU A 138 -11.74 16.10 8.24
N ASN A 139 -10.59 15.73 7.63
CA ASN A 139 -10.14 14.36 7.57
C ASN A 139 -9.16 13.97 8.70
N GLU A 140 -8.40 14.90 9.31
CA GLU A 140 -7.54 14.61 10.48
C GLU A 140 -8.34 13.95 11.64
N PRO A 141 -9.50 14.48 12.09
CA PRO A 141 -10.27 13.83 13.16
C PRO A 141 -10.86 12.48 12.78
N LYS A 142 -11.18 12.26 11.49
CA LYS A 142 -11.64 10.95 10.99
C LYS A 142 -10.52 9.91 11.05
N LEU A 143 -9.31 10.29 10.63
CA LEU A 143 -8.14 9.43 10.75
C LEU A 143 -7.84 9.13 12.22
N ALA A 144 -7.90 10.13 13.10
CA ALA A 144 -7.70 9.92 14.53
C ALA A 144 -8.61 8.83 15.11
N LYS A 145 -9.92 8.84 14.75
CA LYS A 145 -10.86 7.81 15.17
C LYS A 145 -10.51 6.40 14.68
N VAL A 146 -10.04 6.27 13.44
CA VAL A 146 -9.55 4.98 12.92
C VAL A 146 -8.34 4.51 13.71
N LEU A 147 -7.40 5.41 13.97
CA LEU A 147 -6.20 5.09 14.74
C LEU A 147 -6.49 4.74 16.21
N ASP A 148 -7.54 5.29 16.83
CA ASP A 148 -7.99 4.88 18.19
C ASP A 148 -8.46 3.40 18.21
N ILE A 149 -9.11 2.96 17.13
CA ILE A 149 -9.49 1.54 16.98
C ILE A 149 -8.23 0.68 16.78
N TYR A 150 -7.28 1.14 15.97
CA TYR A 150 -6.00 0.44 15.76
C TYR A 150 -5.21 0.35 17.07
N GLU A 151 -5.13 1.42 17.86
CA GLU A 151 -4.46 1.45 19.16
C GLU A 151 -5.02 0.35 20.08
N SER A 152 -6.35 0.27 20.16
CA SER A 152 -7.02 -0.76 20.96
C SER A 152 -6.77 -2.18 20.44
N ARG A 153 -6.70 -2.37 19.13
CA ARG A 153 -6.40 -3.65 18.49
C ARG A 153 -4.97 -4.07 18.72
N LEU A 154 -4.02 -3.16 18.50
CA LEU A 154 -2.58 -3.41 18.63
C LEU A 154 -2.12 -3.55 20.07
N ALA A 155 -2.91 -3.10 21.06
CA ALA A 155 -2.72 -3.43 22.46
C ALA A 155 -2.96 -4.93 22.78
N GLN A 156 -3.67 -5.66 21.89
CA GLN A 156 -4.02 -7.08 22.08
C GLN A 156 -3.24 -8.03 21.18
N SER A 157 -2.60 -7.54 20.13
CA SER A 157 -1.81 -8.34 19.19
C SER A 157 -0.71 -7.51 18.55
N LYS A 158 0.37 -8.16 18.15
CA LYS A 158 1.52 -7.47 17.55
C LYS A 158 1.17 -6.77 16.23
N TYR A 159 0.26 -7.37 15.44
CA TYR A 159 -0.16 -6.86 14.12
C TYR A 159 -1.69 -6.84 14.02
N LEU A 160 -2.22 -6.16 13.02
CA LEU A 160 -3.66 -6.02 12.83
C LEU A 160 -4.33 -7.38 12.59
N GLY A 161 -3.75 -8.25 11.77
CA GLY A 161 -4.25 -9.59 11.51
C GLY A 161 -4.04 -10.60 12.66
N GLY A 162 -3.15 -10.31 13.63
CA GLY A 162 -2.77 -11.22 14.71
C GLY A 162 -1.29 -11.12 15.07
N ASP A 163 -0.63 -12.26 15.25
CA ASP A 163 0.74 -12.32 15.76
C ASP A 163 1.81 -12.19 14.67
N CYS A 164 1.42 -12.33 13.40
CA CYS A 164 2.34 -12.27 12.26
C CYS A 164 2.00 -11.08 11.35
N PHE A 165 3.05 -10.50 10.76
CA PHE A 165 2.91 -9.51 9.68
C PHE A 165 2.21 -10.14 8.48
N THR A 166 1.17 -9.48 7.97
CA THR A 166 0.33 -9.95 6.87
C THR A 166 0.00 -8.83 5.90
N LEU A 167 -0.79 -9.14 4.86
CA LEU A 167 -1.32 -8.13 3.94
C LEU A 167 -2.15 -7.04 4.66
N ALA A 168 -2.77 -7.37 5.81
CA ALA A 168 -3.49 -6.39 6.62
C ALA A 168 -2.59 -5.24 7.11
N ASP A 169 -1.31 -5.53 7.32
CA ASP A 169 -0.31 -4.54 7.74
C ASP A 169 0.40 -3.92 6.53
N LEU A 170 0.79 -4.74 5.57
CA LEU A 170 1.53 -4.33 4.37
C LEU A 170 0.80 -3.25 3.58
N HIS A 171 -0.52 -3.36 3.46
CA HIS A 171 -1.31 -2.42 2.65
C HIS A 171 -1.24 -0.98 3.13
N HIS A 172 -0.94 -0.75 4.41
CA HIS A 172 -0.79 0.59 4.99
C HIS A 172 0.51 1.30 4.59
N LEU A 173 1.59 0.53 4.32
CA LEU A 173 2.95 1.05 4.14
C LEU A 173 3.05 2.24 3.17
N PRO A 174 2.45 2.19 1.95
CA PRO A 174 2.64 3.27 0.99
C PRO A 174 2.06 4.61 1.43
N THR A 175 0.85 4.60 1.97
CA THR A 175 0.18 5.85 2.39
C THR A 175 0.79 6.38 3.68
N LEU A 176 1.20 5.49 4.62
CA LEU A 176 1.96 5.86 5.81
C LEU A 176 3.24 6.60 5.45
N HIS A 177 4.00 6.11 4.48
CA HIS A 177 5.26 6.72 4.05
C HIS A 177 5.07 8.20 3.71
N TYR A 178 4.07 8.54 2.92
CA TYR A 178 3.79 9.93 2.55
C TYR A 178 3.28 10.77 3.71
N LEU A 179 2.42 10.23 4.57
CA LEU A 179 1.87 10.96 5.71
C LEU A 179 2.90 11.26 6.80
N PHE A 180 3.94 10.43 6.93
CA PHE A 180 4.98 10.62 7.94
C PHE A 180 5.84 11.87 7.71
N GLY A 181 5.91 12.40 6.52
CA GLY A 181 6.54 13.68 6.20
C GLY A 181 5.67 14.90 6.47
N THR A 182 4.46 14.73 7.04
CA THR A 182 3.47 15.79 7.19
C THR A 182 3.08 16.06 8.65
N GLN A 183 2.29 17.11 8.87
CA GLN A 183 1.73 17.42 10.20
C GLN A 183 0.86 16.30 10.79
N VAL A 184 0.34 15.40 9.95
CA VAL A 184 -0.52 14.29 10.36
C VAL A 184 0.24 13.23 11.16
N LYS A 185 1.57 13.20 11.06
CA LYS A 185 2.45 12.31 11.84
C LYS A 185 2.13 12.33 13.34
N LYS A 186 1.80 13.49 13.91
CA LYS A 186 1.41 13.64 15.33
C LYS A 186 0.28 12.70 15.77
N LEU A 187 -0.65 12.34 14.86
CA LEU A 187 -1.78 11.45 15.16
C LEU A 187 -1.31 10.01 15.40
N PHE A 188 -0.27 9.60 14.70
CA PHE A 188 0.34 8.28 14.88
C PHE A 188 1.23 8.26 16.12
N ASP A 189 2.08 9.27 16.30
CA ASP A 189 3.03 9.37 17.42
C ASP A 189 2.32 9.43 18.80
N SER A 190 1.11 9.95 18.86
CA SER A 190 0.32 10.04 20.10
C SER A 190 -0.28 8.71 20.57
N ARG A 191 -0.11 7.62 19.83
CA ARG A 191 -0.66 6.29 20.08
C ARG A 191 0.47 5.27 20.16
N PRO A 192 0.87 4.84 21.37
CA PRO A 192 2.11 4.07 21.56
C PRO A 192 2.11 2.72 20.81
N HIS A 193 0.99 1.96 20.79
CA HIS A 193 0.94 0.68 20.07
C HIS A 193 0.93 0.87 18.55
N VAL A 194 0.21 1.88 18.04
CA VAL A 194 0.25 2.28 16.62
C VAL A 194 1.66 2.71 16.23
N SER A 195 2.30 3.56 17.04
CA SER A 195 3.67 4.03 16.79
C SER A 195 4.68 2.89 16.74
N ALA A 196 4.60 1.94 17.68
CA ALA A 196 5.46 0.75 17.72
C ALA A 196 5.22 -0.16 16.49
N TRP A 197 3.96 -0.40 16.14
CA TRP A 197 3.59 -1.17 14.95
C TRP A 197 4.14 -0.53 13.66
N ILE A 198 3.99 0.78 13.51
CA ILE A 198 4.50 1.49 12.33
C ILE A 198 6.03 1.39 12.27
N ALA A 199 6.72 1.59 13.39
CA ALA A 199 8.17 1.45 13.43
C ALA A 199 8.63 0.06 12.97
N ASP A 200 7.94 -1.00 13.39
CA ASP A 200 8.23 -2.38 12.99
C ASP A 200 7.98 -2.62 11.50
N ILE A 201 6.80 -2.22 10.98
CA ILE A 201 6.47 -2.52 9.58
C ILE A 201 7.26 -1.67 8.58
N THR A 202 7.58 -0.41 8.90
CA THR A 202 8.36 0.48 8.02
C THR A 202 9.85 0.16 7.98
N ALA A 203 10.38 -0.55 8.97
CA ALA A 203 11.77 -1.02 9.00
C ALA A 203 12.00 -2.30 8.16
N ARG A 204 10.97 -2.89 7.57
CA ARG A 204 11.10 -4.15 6.82
C ARG A 204 11.97 -3.98 5.58
N PRO A 205 12.96 -4.88 5.35
CA PRO A 205 13.86 -4.78 4.20
C PRO A 205 13.15 -4.74 2.85
N ALA A 206 12.06 -5.50 2.67
CA ALA A 206 11.25 -5.52 1.46
C ALA A 206 10.62 -4.14 1.17
N TRP A 207 10.13 -3.47 2.21
CA TRP A 207 9.60 -2.13 2.09
C TRP A 207 10.68 -1.11 1.72
N LEU A 208 11.82 -1.15 2.39
CA LEU A 208 12.95 -0.26 2.09
C LEU A 208 13.46 -0.45 0.66
N LYS A 209 13.46 -1.70 0.17
CA LYS A 209 13.81 -2.01 -1.23
C LYS A 209 12.79 -1.41 -2.21
N ALA A 210 11.49 -1.44 -1.88
CA ALA A 210 10.47 -0.79 -2.73
C ALA A 210 10.66 0.73 -2.79
N LEU A 211 10.96 1.37 -1.66
CA LEU A 211 11.22 2.81 -1.59
C LEU A 211 12.48 3.23 -2.35
N ALA A 212 13.52 2.39 -2.40
CA ALA A 212 14.75 2.70 -3.10
C ALA A 212 14.56 2.97 -4.61
N LEU A 213 13.47 2.47 -5.21
CA LEU A 213 13.14 2.76 -6.60
C LEU A 213 12.75 4.22 -6.84
N GLN A 214 12.26 4.93 -5.82
CA GLN A 214 11.92 6.36 -5.93
C GLN A 214 13.16 7.26 -6.07
N SER A 215 14.33 6.79 -5.63
CA SER A 215 15.57 7.55 -5.67
C SER A 215 16.34 7.38 -6.99
N GLN A 216 15.81 6.61 -7.93
CA GLN A 216 16.44 6.34 -9.23
C GLN A 216 15.87 7.19 -10.37
N GLU A 217 14.87 8.02 -10.09
CA GLU A 217 14.30 9.05 -10.95
C GLU A 217 14.82 10.44 -10.54
#